data_a4d571f0bc70cbe8ee497de064587086
#
_entry.id   a4d571f0bc70cbe8ee497de064587086
#
_cell.length_a   1.000
_cell.length_b   1.000
_cell.length_c   1.000
_cell.angle_alpha   90.00
_cell.angle_beta   90.00
_cell.angle_gamma   90.00
#
_symmetry.space_group_name_H-M   'P 1'
#
loop_
_entity.id
_entity.type
_entity.pdbx_description
1 polymer ?
#
loop_
_entity_poly.entity_id
_entity_poly.type
_entity_poly.pdbx_seq_one_letter_code
_entity_poly.pdbx_strand_id
1 'polypeptide(L)'
;VPVKNGSVRCEIFEPSASPLAPFDGVDVPLAPAVVKEQDPAVILYTSGTTGRPKGATLSHANILSNARSCVKVFGFTAEDVIFGGLPLFHAFGQTVSMNAAFAACATVALLPRFTPDHALSLIEAARVSVLAAVPSMYISLAALMAEQPERCAHLRGTVRFGISGGSALPAPVHEAWKELADCTVYEGYGLSETSPVVSFNQAAFGMVLGSVGRVLPGVQVQVRDSAGVERPTGESGQLWVRG
;
A
#
# COMPACT_ATOMS: atom_id res chain seq x y z
N VAL A 1 2.44 -15.27 -11.79
CA VAL A 1 2.15 -14.57 -13.05
C VAL A 1 3.40 -14.68 -13.88
N PRO A 2 3.40 -15.24 -15.10
CA PRO A 2 4.57 -15.21 -15.95
C PRO A 2 4.83 -13.76 -16.34
N VAL A 3 5.90 -13.19 -15.80
CA VAL A 3 6.41 -11.88 -16.24
C VAL A 3 6.98 -12.12 -17.63
N LYS A 4 6.27 -11.73 -18.69
CA LYS A 4 6.80 -11.71 -20.04
C LYS A 4 7.89 -10.66 -20.09
N ASN A 5 9.14 -11.09 -20.10
CA ASN A 5 10.36 -10.31 -20.41
C ASN A 5 10.52 -8.95 -19.71
N GLY A 6 10.00 -8.76 -18.52
CA GLY A 6 10.27 -7.60 -17.69
C GLY A 6 11.17 -7.97 -16.52
N SER A 7 12.34 -7.37 -16.43
CA SER A 7 13.17 -7.48 -15.23
C SER A 7 12.51 -6.70 -14.10
N VAL A 8 12.20 -7.38 -12.96
CA VAL A 8 11.86 -6.69 -11.73
C VAL A 8 13.14 -6.05 -11.21
N ARG A 9 13.17 -4.71 -11.15
CA ARG A 9 14.29 -3.98 -10.59
C ARG A 9 13.97 -3.65 -9.14
N CYS A 10 14.73 -4.24 -8.20
CA CYS A 10 14.71 -3.85 -6.80
C CYS A 10 15.90 -2.93 -6.54
N GLU A 11 15.65 -1.71 -6.09
CA GLU A 11 16.69 -0.80 -5.62
C GLU A 11 16.57 -0.67 -4.11
N ILE A 12 17.65 -1.00 -3.38
CA ILE A 12 17.77 -0.77 -1.94
C ILE A 12 18.60 0.48 -1.78
N PHE A 13 17.98 1.53 -1.27
CA PHE A 13 18.67 2.77 -0.97
C PHE A 13 19.13 2.76 0.50
N GLU A 14 20.40 2.47 0.72
CA GLU A 14 21.10 2.79 1.97
C GLU A 14 22.28 3.69 1.66
N PRO A 15 22.33 4.93 2.18
CA PRO A 15 23.41 5.88 1.89
C PRO A 15 24.80 5.40 2.32
N SER A 16 24.88 4.36 3.11
CA SER A 16 26.13 3.83 3.71
C SER A 16 26.34 2.32 3.52
N ALA A 17 25.43 1.61 2.85
CA ALA A 17 25.59 0.17 2.66
C ALA A 17 26.55 -0.10 1.51
N SER A 18 27.57 -0.92 1.77
CA SER A 18 28.29 -1.62 0.70
C SER A 18 27.27 -2.36 -0.17
N PRO A 19 27.46 -2.41 -1.50
CA PRO A 19 26.63 -3.26 -2.35
C PRO A 19 26.55 -4.64 -1.71
N LEU A 20 25.34 -5.17 -1.52
CA LEU A 20 25.17 -6.55 -1.09
C LEU A 20 26.05 -7.39 -2.00
N ALA A 21 26.99 -8.14 -1.38
CA ALA A 21 27.78 -9.11 -2.14
C ALA A 21 26.79 -9.95 -2.95
N PRO A 22 27.09 -10.23 -4.24
CA PRO A 22 26.24 -11.10 -5.01
C PRO A 22 25.99 -12.35 -4.19
N PHE A 23 24.71 -12.71 -4.06
CA PHE A 23 24.34 -13.95 -3.38
C PHE A 23 25.01 -15.07 -4.20
N ASP A 24 26.17 -15.54 -3.73
CA ASP A 24 26.83 -16.73 -4.25
C ASP A 24 25.98 -17.95 -3.91
N GLY A 25 24.71 -17.86 -4.28
CA GLY A 25 23.75 -18.93 -4.13
C GLY A 25 24.14 -20.05 -5.09
N VAL A 26 24.26 -21.22 -4.53
CA VAL A 26 24.35 -22.45 -5.29
C VAL A 26 23.25 -22.41 -6.36
N ASP A 27 23.64 -22.46 -7.62
CA ASP A 27 22.76 -22.48 -8.79
C ASP A 27 22.03 -23.84 -8.83
N VAL A 28 21.13 -24.04 -7.86
CA VAL A 28 20.24 -25.20 -7.84
C VAL A 28 19.02 -24.78 -8.66
N PRO A 29 18.79 -25.36 -9.84
CA PRO A 29 17.59 -25.10 -10.59
C PRO A 29 16.40 -25.64 -9.77
N LEU A 30 15.74 -24.72 -9.05
CA LEU A 30 14.50 -25.03 -8.35
C LEU A 30 13.39 -25.18 -9.40
N ALA A 31 12.86 -26.39 -9.54
CA ALA A 31 11.66 -26.58 -10.32
C ALA A 31 10.52 -25.77 -9.67
N PRO A 32 9.80 -24.94 -10.45
CA PRO A 32 8.66 -24.19 -9.92
C PRO A 32 7.66 -25.14 -9.25
N ALA A 33 7.28 -24.85 -8.00
CA ALA A 33 6.22 -25.61 -7.36
C ALA A 33 4.89 -25.38 -8.11
N VAL A 34 4.14 -26.45 -8.34
CA VAL A 34 2.79 -26.36 -8.88
C VAL A 34 1.85 -25.98 -7.74
N VAL A 35 1.38 -24.74 -7.75
CA VAL A 35 0.44 -24.22 -6.75
C VAL A 35 -0.92 -23.95 -7.39
N LYS A 36 -1.99 -24.18 -6.62
CA LYS A 36 -3.36 -23.84 -7.00
C LYS A 36 -3.71 -22.45 -6.47
N GLU A 37 -4.63 -21.78 -7.11
CA GLU A 37 -5.09 -20.46 -6.67
C GLU A 37 -5.62 -20.45 -5.23
N GLN A 38 -6.20 -21.54 -4.78
CA GLN A 38 -6.78 -21.69 -3.44
C GLN A 38 -5.77 -22.17 -2.38
N ASP A 39 -4.56 -22.53 -2.78
CA ASP A 39 -3.54 -22.93 -1.80
C ASP A 39 -3.16 -21.74 -0.92
N PRO A 40 -2.84 -21.97 0.37
CA PRO A 40 -2.34 -20.94 1.26
C PRO A 40 -1.05 -20.29 0.70
N ALA A 41 -1.04 -18.97 0.61
CA ALA A 41 0.12 -18.20 0.15
C ALA A 41 0.83 -17.51 1.31
N VAL A 42 0.07 -17.00 2.29
CA VAL A 42 0.63 -16.30 3.45
C VAL A 42 -0.29 -16.47 4.67
N ILE A 43 0.32 -16.49 5.85
CA ILE A 43 -0.37 -16.42 7.15
C ILE A 43 0.08 -15.14 7.84
N LEU A 44 -0.84 -14.20 8.03
CA LEU A 44 -0.61 -12.95 8.73
C LEU A 44 -1.20 -13.01 10.12
N TYR A 45 -0.38 -12.84 11.14
CA TYR A 45 -0.84 -12.85 12.52
C TYR A 45 -1.41 -11.48 12.90
N THR A 46 -2.63 -11.49 13.47
CA THR A 46 -3.30 -10.33 14.04
C THR A 46 -3.43 -10.49 15.55
N SER A 47 -3.44 -9.38 16.29
CA SER A 47 -3.52 -9.41 17.77
C SER A 47 -4.81 -10.04 18.31
N GLY A 48 -5.84 -10.12 17.48
CA GLY A 48 -7.16 -10.69 17.84
C GLY A 48 -7.85 -9.91 18.97
N THR A 49 -9.16 -9.79 18.92
CA THR A 49 -9.96 -9.15 19.99
C THR A 49 -9.96 -9.95 21.29
N THR A 50 -9.54 -11.20 21.28
CA THR A 50 -9.54 -12.12 22.44
C THR A 50 -8.18 -12.26 23.12
N GLY A 51 -7.18 -11.44 22.74
CA GLY A 51 -5.84 -11.44 23.34
C GLY A 51 -4.90 -12.57 22.86
N ARG A 52 -5.38 -13.55 22.11
CA ARG A 52 -4.54 -14.57 21.47
C ARG A 52 -4.33 -14.22 20.00
N PRO A 53 -3.08 -14.20 19.51
CA PRO A 53 -2.81 -13.98 18.08
C PRO A 53 -3.56 -14.99 17.22
N LYS A 54 -4.17 -14.50 16.14
CA LYS A 54 -4.85 -15.33 15.12
C LYS A 54 -4.13 -15.19 13.80
N GLY A 55 -3.90 -16.31 13.12
CA GLY A 55 -3.29 -16.33 11.79
C GLY A 55 -4.36 -16.20 10.71
N ALA A 56 -4.45 -15.04 10.08
CA ALA A 56 -5.24 -14.86 8.87
C ALA A 56 -4.54 -15.57 7.71
N THR A 57 -5.12 -16.65 7.23
CA THR A 57 -4.59 -17.43 6.11
C THR A 57 -5.17 -16.89 4.81
N LEU A 58 -4.32 -16.42 3.91
CA LEU A 58 -4.70 -15.87 2.61
C LEU A 58 -4.18 -16.79 1.50
N SER A 59 -5.03 -17.08 0.52
CA SER A 59 -4.66 -17.87 -0.65
C SER A 59 -3.95 -17.02 -1.70
N HIS A 60 -3.34 -17.69 -2.70
CA HIS A 60 -2.78 -17.02 -3.87
C HIS A 60 -3.85 -16.20 -4.60
N ALA A 61 -5.08 -16.72 -4.72
CA ALA A 61 -6.20 -15.99 -5.32
C ALA A 61 -6.54 -14.71 -4.55
N ASN A 62 -6.59 -14.75 -3.21
CA ASN A 62 -6.89 -13.58 -2.37
C ASN A 62 -5.87 -12.46 -2.61
N ILE A 63 -4.58 -12.78 -2.53
CA ILE A 63 -3.51 -11.79 -2.70
C ILE A 63 -3.52 -11.23 -4.12
N LEU A 64 -3.62 -12.08 -5.13
CA LEU A 64 -3.54 -11.67 -6.52
C LEU A 64 -4.74 -10.83 -6.95
N SER A 65 -5.97 -11.21 -6.54
CA SER A 65 -7.18 -10.45 -6.86
C SER A 65 -7.15 -9.06 -6.25
N ASN A 66 -6.73 -8.94 -4.98
CA ASN A 66 -6.63 -7.66 -4.29
C ASN A 66 -5.54 -6.76 -4.91
N ALA A 67 -4.35 -7.31 -5.20
CA ALA A 67 -3.28 -6.59 -5.88
C ALA A 67 -3.71 -6.07 -7.26
N ARG A 68 -4.39 -6.89 -8.07
CA ARG A 68 -4.92 -6.49 -9.38
C ARG A 68 -6.00 -5.41 -9.27
N SER A 69 -6.86 -5.49 -8.26
CA SER A 69 -7.86 -4.46 -7.98
C SER A 69 -7.20 -3.14 -7.59
N CYS A 70 -6.13 -3.17 -6.80
CA CYS A 70 -5.31 -2.00 -6.48
C CYS A 70 -4.70 -1.37 -7.75
N VAL A 71 -4.07 -2.19 -8.62
CA VAL A 71 -3.51 -1.71 -9.89
C VAL A 71 -4.57 -0.97 -10.71
N LYS A 72 -5.76 -1.57 -10.84
CA LYS A 72 -6.86 -0.97 -11.61
C LYS A 72 -7.37 0.33 -10.99
N VAL A 73 -7.56 0.36 -9.67
CA VAL A 73 -8.15 1.50 -8.96
C VAL A 73 -7.18 2.67 -8.87
N PHE A 74 -5.92 2.40 -8.62
CA PHE A 74 -4.89 3.43 -8.51
C PHE A 74 -4.27 3.82 -9.86
N GLY A 75 -4.52 3.04 -10.90
CA GLY A 75 -3.92 3.28 -12.21
C GLY A 75 -2.41 3.15 -12.19
N PHE A 76 -1.89 2.10 -11.52
CA PHE A 76 -0.45 1.83 -11.53
C PHE A 76 -0.01 1.38 -12.91
N THR A 77 1.15 1.85 -13.32
CA THR A 77 1.79 1.55 -14.61
C THR A 77 3.24 1.08 -14.41
N ALA A 78 3.86 0.58 -15.46
CA ALA A 78 5.27 0.15 -15.42
C ALA A 78 6.25 1.31 -15.20
N GLU A 79 5.84 2.54 -15.47
CA GLU A 79 6.63 3.75 -15.25
C GLU A 79 6.60 4.23 -13.80
N ASP A 80 5.71 3.69 -12.98
CA ASP A 80 5.60 4.10 -11.59
C ASP A 80 6.75 3.58 -10.74
N VAL A 81 7.16 4.44 -9.80
CA VAL A 81 8.06 4.09 -8.70
C VAL A 81 7.27 4.22 -7.40
N ILE A 82 7.04 3.10 -6.73
CA ILE A 82 6.21 3.03 -5.54
C ILE A 82 7.09 3.04 -4.29
N PHE A 83 6.75 3.89 -3.32
CA PHE A 83 7.47 3.97 -2.05
C PHE A 83 7.27 2.70 -1.23
N GLY A 84 8.36 2.03 -0.91
CA GLY A 84 8.43 0.80 -0.14
C GLY A 84 8.92 1.01 1.30
N GLY A 85 8.40 2.03 1.98
CA GLY A 85 8.75 2.32 3.38
C GLY A 85 7.84 1.65 4.41
N LEU A 86 6.77 0.98 3.96
CA LEU A 86 5.91 0.16 4.82
C LEU A 86 6.54 -1.22 5.05
N PRO A 87 6.42 -1.79 6.27
CA PRO A 87 6.89 -3.15 6.52
C PRO A 87 6.19 -4.17 5.59
N LEU A 88 6.96 -4.97 4.86
CA LEU A 88 6.42 -5.97 3.93
C LEU A 88 5.77 -7.18 4.63
N PHE A 89 6.00 -7.35 5.93
CA PHE A 89 5.27 -8.34 6.74
C PHE A 89 3.87 -7.86 7.15
N HIS A 90 3.54 -6.59 6.94
CA HIS A 90 2.19 -6.04 7.14
C HIS A 90 1.41 -6.09 5.83
N ALA A 91 0.14 -6.54 5.89
CA ALA A 91 -0.69 -6.73 4.72
C ALA A 91 -0.74 -5.51 3.77
N PHE A 92 -0.76 -4.29 4.31
CA PHE A 92 -0.78 -3.07 3.51
C PHE A 92 0.51 -2.90 2.68
N GLY A 93 1.68 -2.98 3.32
CA GLY A 93 2.97 -2.91 2.61
C GLY A 93 3.14 -4.05 1.62
N GLN A 94 2.79 -5.29 2.03
CA GLN A 94 2.88 -6.46 1.17
C GLN A 94 2.02 -6.32 -0.09
N THR A 95 0.76 -5.89 0.04
CA THR A 95 -0.15 -5.83 -1.10
C THR A 95 0.01 -4.56 -1.91
N VAL A 96 -0.04 -3.38 -1.29
CA VAL A 96 -0.06 -2.12 -2.05
C VAL A 96 1.34 -1.72 -2.52
N SER A 97 2.37 -1.79 -1.64
CA SER A 97 3.72 -1.39 -2.04
C SER A 97 4.46 -2.46 -2.85
N MET A 98 4.21 -3.76 -2.62
CA MET A 98 4.95 -4.84 -3.27
C MET A 98 4.13 -5.57 -4.34
N ASN A 99 3.05 -6.28 -3.96
CA ASN A 99 2.34 -7.15 -4.90
C ASN A 99 1.65 -6.38 -6.02
N ALA A 100 1.05 -5.21 -5.72
CA ALA A 100 0.42 -4.37 -6.73
C ALA A 100 1.47 -3.73 -7.66
N ALA A 101 2.63 -3.31 -7.12
CA ALA A 101 3.74 -2.83 -7.93
C ALA A 101 4.22 -3.92 -8.91
N PHE A 102 4.45 -5.14 -8.43
CA PHE A 102 4.87 -6.26 -9.29
C PHE A 102 3.80 -6.61 -10.33
N ALA A 103 2.51 -6.58 -9.95
CA ALA A 103 1.42 -6.84 -10.88
C ALA A 103 1.30 -5.77 -11.98
N ALA A 104 1.75 -4.54 -11.72
CA ALA A 104 1.84 -3.44 -12.68
C ALA A 104 3.17 -3.40 -13.44
N CYS A 105 4.14 -4.27 -13.13
CA CYS A 105 5.52 -4.17 -13.58
C CYS A 105 6.21 -2.85 -13.18
N ALA A 106 5.76 -2.23 -12.10
CA ALA A 106 6.30 -1.01 -11.53
C ALA A 106 7.56 -1.27 -10.71
N THR A 107 8.32 -0.22 -10.43
CA THR A 107 9.47 -0.26 -9.54
C THR A 107 9.04 -0.06 -8.07
N VAL A 108 9.71 -0.74 -7.14
CA VAL A 108 9.56 -0.49 -5.70
C VAL A 108 10.85 0.09 -5.15
N ALA A 109 10.79 1.31 -4.62
CA ALA A 109 11.90 1.94 -3.91
C ALA A 109 11.82 1.56 -2.43
N LEU A 110 12.65 0.59 -2.00
CA LEU A 110 12.61 0.04 -0.65
C LEU A 110 13.36 0.93 0.34
N LEU A 111 12.73 1.20 1.48
CA LEU A 111 13.33 1.87 2.63
C LEU A 111 13.30 0.92 3.83
N PRO A 112 14.44 0.30 4.22
CA PRO A 112 14.47 -0.70 5.27
C PRO A 112 14.01 -0.18 6.64
N ARG A 113 14.32 1.08 6.94
CA ARG A 113 13.93 1.76 8.18
C ARG A 113 13.47 3.18 7.87
N PHE A 114 12.23 3.46 8.22
CA PHE A 114 11.66 4.78 8.04
C PHE A 114 12.26 5.79 9.03
N THR A 115 12.82 6.88 8.47
CA THR A 115 12.98 8.18 9.09
C THR A 115 12.51 9.22 8.06
N PRO A 116 12.00 10.40 8.47
CA PRO A 116 11.55 11.42 7.51
C PRO A 116 12.65 11.83 6.52
N ASP A 117 13.88 12.02 7.00
CA ASP A 117 15.03 12.41 6.16
C ASP A 117 15.38 11.35 5.12
N HIS A 118 15.50 10.08 5.53
CA HIS A 118 15.81 9.00 4.61
C HIS A 118 14.67 8.78 3.61
N ALA A 119 13.42 8.90 4.07
CA ALA A 119 12.27 8.77 3.19
C ALA A 119 12.24 9.89 2.14
N LEU A 120 12.46 11.14 2.54
CA LEU A 120 12.51 12.26 1.60
C LEU A 120 13.66 12.11 0.60
N SER A 121 14.86 11.72 1.07
CA SER A 121 16.01 11.44 0.20
C SER A 121 15.76 10.30 -0.78
N LEU A 122 15.08 9.24 -0.35
CA LEU A 122 14.70 8.14 -1.24
C LEU A 122 13.66 8.58 -2.28
N ILE A 123 12.64 9.33 -1.85
CA ILE A 123 11.59 9.85 -2.75
C ILE A 123 12.22 10.70 -3.85
N GLU A 124 13.18 11.54 -3.50
CA GLU A 124 13.94 12.36 -4.44
C GLU A 124 14.80 11.52 -5.38
N ALA A 125 15.71 10.71 -4.82
CA ALA A 125 16.71 9.97 -5.60
C ALA A 125 16.09 8.95 -6.54
N ALA A 126 15.06 8.22 -6.09
CA ALA A 126 14.36 7.21 -6.87
C ALA A 126 13.22 7.79 -7.73
N ARG A 127 12.92 9.10 -7.64
CA ARG A 127 11.80 9.76 -8.31
C ARG A 127 10.48 9.04 -8.05
N VAL A 128 10.18 8.78 -6.77
CA VAL A 128 8.97 8.09 -6.35
C VAL A 128 7.73 8.81 -6.90
N SER A 129 6.90 8.10 -7.63
CA SER A 129 5.65 8.62 -8.22
C SER A 129 4.41 8.33 -7.37
N VAL A 130 4.45 7.28 -6.55
CA VAL A 130 3.35 6.89 -5.66
C VAL A 130 3.86 6.68 -4.24
N LEU A 131 3.30 7.43 -3.29
CA LEU A 131 3.67 7.36 -1.89
C LEU A 131 2.66 6.54 -1.09
N ALA A 132 2.93 5.23 -0.86
CA ALA A 132 2.13 4.40 0.01
C ALA A 132 2.66 4.46 1.45
N ALA A 133 1.88 5.03 2.37
CA ALA A 133 2.34 5.27 3.74
C ALA A 133 1.17 5.28 4.75
N VAL A 134 1.50 5.24 6.04
CA VAL A 134 0.53 5.41 7.13
C VAL A 134 0.48 6.87 7.59
N PRO A 135 -0.59 7.30 8.29
CA PRO A 135 -0.74 8.70 8.71
C PRO A 135 0.47 9.28 9.46
N SER A 136 1.09 8.52 10.34
CA SER A 136 2.28 8.99 11.09
C SER A 136 3.46 9.32 10.18
N MET A 137 3.64 8.59 9.08
CA MET A 137 4.67 8.88 8.08
C MET A 137 4.33 10.17 7.31
N TYR A 138 3.07 10.35 6.92
CA TYR A 138 2.61 11.58 6.27
C TYR A 138 2.79 12.81 7.14
N ILE A 139 2.45 12.70 8.44
CA ILE A 139 2.61 13.79 9.42
C ILE A 139 4.09 14.18 9.56
N SER A 140 4.97 13.19 9.77
CA SER A 140 6.39 13.49 9.98
C SER A 140 7.10 14.00 8.72
N LEU A 141 6.69 13.51 7.54
CA LEU A 141 7.19 14.06 6.27
C LEU A 141 6.68 15.49 6.04
N ALA A 142 5.39 15.78 6.32
CA ALA A 142 4.86 17.14 6.20
C ALA A 142 5.57 18.13 7.13
N ALA A 143 5.88 17.72 8.36
CA ALA A 143 6.65 18.55 9.29
C ALA A 143 8.06 18.85 8.75
N LEU A 144 8.78 17.83 8.27
CA LEU A 144 10.11 18.01 7.67
C LEU A 144 10.05 18.91 6.41
N MET A 145 9.04 18.72 5.56
CA MET A 145 8.84 19.54 4.37
C MET A 145 8.56 21.01 4.70
N ALA A 146 7.83 21.28 5.77
CA ALA A 146 7.58 22.64 6.23
C ALA A 146 8.86 23.31 6.78
N GLU A 147 9.75 22.55 7.41
CA GLU A 147 11.04 23.03 7.90
C GLU A 147 12.09 23.22 6.78
N GLN A 148 12.00 22.43 5.71
CA GLN A 148 12.98 22.38 4.62
C GLN A 148 12.29 22.46 3.24
N PRO A 149 11.62 23.57 2.91
CA PRO A 149 10.79 23.67 1.70
C PRO A 149 11.59 23.54 0.41
N GLU A 150 12.88 23.92 0.41
CA GLU A 150 13.77 23.77 -0.74
C GLU A 150 13.97 22.30 -1.16
N ARG A 151 13.95 21.36 -0.20
CA ARG A 151 14.06 19.93 -0.47
C ARG A 151 12.79 19.35 -1.11
N CYS A 152 11.69 20.06 -1.07
CA CYS A 152 10.37 19.53 -1.48
C CYS A 152 9.94 20.03 -2.85
N ALA A 153 10.65 21.03 -3.39
CA ALA A 153 10.29 21.62 -4.68
C ALA A 153 10.19 20.60 -5.82
N HIS A 154 11.03 19.54 -5.78
CA HIS A 154 11.06 18.48 -6.77
C HIS A 154 9.90 17.46 -6.60
N LEU A 155 9.24 17.42 -5.44
CA LEU A 155 8.09 16.51 -5.23
C LEU A 155 6.89 16.94 -6.09
N ARG A 156 6.76 18.25 -6.31
CA ARG A 156 5.73 18.79 -7.21
C ARG A 156 5.95 18.26 -8.62
N GLY A 157 4.94 17.58 -9.14
CA GLY A 157 4.98 16.96 -10.48
C GLY A 157 5.76 15.62 -10.58
N THR A 158 6.45 15.19 -9.52
CA THR A 158 7.05 13.86 -9.45
C THR A 158 6.12 12.89 -8.71
N VAL A 159 5.67 13.25 -7.50
CA VAL A 159 4.70 12.44 -6.76
C VAL A 159 3.31 12.68 -7.33
N ARG A 160 2.76 11.70 -8.02
CA ARG A 160 1.43 11.77 -8.64
C ARG A 160 0.33 11.80 -7.60
N PHE A 161 0.42 10.96 -6.57
CA PHE A 161 -0.51 10.89 -5.46
C PHE A 161 0.05 10.07 -4.29
N GLY A 162 -0.60 10.23 -3.14
CA GLY A 162 -0.38 9.44 -1.95
C GLY A 162 -1.49 8.43 -1.69
N ILE A 163 -1.18 7.34 -0.98
CA ILE A 163 -2.09 6.30 -0.53
C ILE A 163 -1.92 6.14 0.98
N SER A 164 -2.95 6.47 1.75
CA SER A 164 -2.96 6.35 3.20
C SER A 164 -3.92 5.26 3.69
N GLY A 165 -3.49 4.47 4.65
CA GLY A 165 -4.32 3.44 5.26
C GLY A 165 -3.82 3.05 6.66
N GLY A 166 -4.55 2.15 7.33
CA GLY A 166 -4.25 1.69 8.67
C GLY A 166 -4.89 2.52 9.79
N SER A 167 -5.10 3.82 9.58
CA SER A 167 -5.90 4.71 10.44
C SER A 167 -6.32 5.95 9.64
N ALA A 168 -7.24 6.74 10.19
CA ALA A 168 -7.69 7.97 9.55
C ALA A 168 -6.56 9.00 9.45
N LEU A 169 -6.45 9.66 8.29
CA LEU A 169 -5.51 10.76 8.07
C LEU A 169 -6.18 12.08 8.47
N PRO A 170 -5.58 12.88 9.37
CA PRO A 170 -6.16 14.16 9.76
C PRO A 170 -6.29 15.14 8.59
N ALA A 171 -7.42 15.87 8.51
CA ALA A 171 -7.66 16.82 7.43
C ALA A 171 -6.53 17.84 7.22
N PRO A 172 -5.91 18.43 8.27
CA PRO A 172 -4.76 19.34 8.09
C PRO A 172 -3.56 18.70 7.39
N VAL A 173 -3.41 17.38 7.49
CA VAL A 173 -2.30 16.67 6.80
C VAL A 173 -2.59 16.55 5.31
N HIS A 174 -3.83 16.33 4.91
CA HIS A 174 -4.24 16.38 3.50
C HIS A 174 -3.95 17.76 2.89
N GLU A 175 -4.32 18.84 3.62
CA GLU A 175 -4.09 20.21 3.21
C GLU A 175 -2.60 20.51 3.07
N ALA A 176 -1.78 20.12 4.06
CA ALA A 176 -0.34 20.30 4.04
C ALA A 176 0.32 19.62 2.83
N TRP A 177 -0.05 18.36 2.53
CA TRP A 177 0.48 17.64 1.36
C TRP A 177 0.04 18.26 0.04
N LYS A 178 -1.19 18.78 -0.03
CA LYS A 178 -1.66 19.51 -1.21
C LYS A 178 -0.90 20.82 -1.40
N GLU A 179 -0.66 21.56 -0.32
CA GLU A 179 0.07 22.82 -0.35
C GLU A 179 1.56 22.64 -0.64
N LEU A 180 2.23 21.72 0.10
CA LEU A 180 3.69 21.56 0.04
C LEU A 180 4.15 20.81 -1.21
N ALA A 181 3.45 19.77 -1.62
CA ALA A 181 3.87 18.87 -2.68
C ALA A 181 2.92 18.81 -3.89
N ASP A 182 1.81 19.55 -3.88
CA ASP A 182 0.70 19.42 -4.85
C ASP A 182 0.19 17.98 -4.98
N CYS A 183 0.28 17.23 -3.89
CA CYS A 183 -0.04 15.82 -3.85
C CYS A 183 -1.38 15.57 -3.17
N THR A 184 -2.30 14.89 -3.84
CA THR A 184 -3.53 14.39 -3.22
C THR A 184 -3.25 13.06 -2.55
N VAL A 185 -3.59 12.94 -1.26
CA VAL A 185 -3.45 11.68 -0.51
C VAL A 185 -4.82 11.02 -0.41
N TYR A 186 -4.97 9.86 -1.03
CA TYR A 186 -6.21 9.09 -0.98
C TYR A 186 -6.21 8.17 0.24
N GLU A 187 -7.34 8.11 0.95
CA GLU A 187 -7.51 7.23 2.08
C GLU A 187 -8.30 5.98 1.72
N GLY A 188 -8.01 4.89 2.43
CA GLY A 188 -8.74 3.66 2.31
C GLY A 188 -8.82 2.84 3.58
N TYR A 189 -9.61 1.78 3.50
CA TYR A 189 -9.88 0.87 4.59
C TYR A 189 -9.59 -0.57 4.18
N GLY A 190 -9.09 -1.32 5.15
CA GLY A 190 -8.86 -2.74 4.99
C GLY A 190 -8.43 -3.42 6.28
N LEU A 191 -8.35 -4.73 6.22
CA LEU A 191 -7.96 -5.62 7.30
C LEU A 191 -6.99 -6.67 6.77
N SER A 192 -6.14 -7.24 7.61
CA SER A 192 -5.28 -8.35 7.19
C SER A 192 -6.11 -9.50 6.60
N GLU A 193 -7.28 -9.76 7.19
CA GLU A 193 -8.22 -10.81 6.78
C GLU A 193 -8.89 -10.56 5.43
N THR A 194 -8.77 -9.34 4.86
CA THR A 194 -9.37 -8.94 3.57
C THR A 194 -8.35 -8.72 2.45
N SER A 195 -7.07 -9.06 2.64
CA SER A 195 -5.98 -9.17 1.65
C SER A 195 -5.30 -7.90 1.12
N PRO A 196 -5.26 -6.72 1.74
CA PRO A 196 -6.08 -6.21 2.83
C PRO A 196 -7.18 -5.25 2.38
N VAL A 197 -7.12 -4.67 1.15
CA VAL A 197 -7.89 -3.49 0.77
C VAL A 197 -9.35 -3.83 0.51
N VAL A 198 -10.25 -3.17 1.21
CA VAL A 198 -11.71 -3.27 1.05
C VAL A 198 -12.25 -2.11 0.24
N SER A 199 -11.88 -0.88 0.60
CA SER A 199 -12.35 0.34 -0.05
C SER A 199 -11.27 1.40 -0.11
N PHE A 200 -11.40 2.32 -1.06
CA PHE A 200 -10.47 3.43 -1.24
C PHE A 200 -11.13 4.63 -1.90
N ASN A 201 -10.71 5.86 -1.54
CA ASN A 201 -10.97 7.03 -2.33
C ASN A 201 -10.27 6.87 -3.68
N GLN A 202 -10.95 7.20 -4.77
CA GLN A 202 -10.48 6.95 -6.13
C GLN A 202 -10.48 8.24 -6.93
N ALA A 203 -9.40 8.54 -7.65
CA ALA A 203 -9.25 9.76 -8.43
C ALA A 203 -10.42 10.00 -9.40
N ALA A 204 -10.96 8.94 -10.00
CA ALA A 204 -12.10 9.00 -10.93
C ALA A 204 -13.40 9.55 -10.31
N PHE A 205 -13.53 9.48 -8.97
CA PHE A 205 -14.74 9.92 -8.25
C PHE A 205 -14.47 11.08 -7.30
N GLY A 206 -13.25 11.59 -7.27
CA GLY A 206 -12.81 12.59 -6.32
C GLY A 206 -12.54 12.01 -4.93
N MET A 207 -11.87 12.82 -4.10
CA MET A 207 -11.62 12.49 -2.72
C MET A 207 -12.70 13.11 -1.82
N VAL A 208 -13.18 12.34 -0.86
CA VAL A 208 -14.09 12.80 0.20
C VAL A 208 -13.37 12.66 1.53
N LEU A 209 -13.07 13.79 2.18
CA LEU A 209 -12.43 13.82 3.50
C LEU A 209 -13.28 13.10 4.54
N GLY A 210 -12.62 12.29 5.39
CA GLY A 210 -13.29 11.50 6.42
C GLY A 210 -14.04 10.28 5.89
N SER A 211 -13.92 9.97 4.60
CA SER A 211 -14.46 8.77 3.98
C SER A 211 -13.33 7.83 3.56
N VAL A 212 -13.55 6.53 3.72
CA VAL A 212 -12.67 5.48 3.20
C VAL A 212 -12.96 5.11 1.74
N GLY A 213 -13.78 5.91 1.06
CA GLY A 213 -14.03 5.82 -0.37
C GLY A 213 -14.96 4.69 -0.78
N ARG A 214 -14.77 4.20 -1.99
CA ARG A 214 -15.61 3.18 -2.65
C ARG A 214 -15.00 1.80 -2.54
N VAL A 215 -15.86 0.80 -2.47
CA VAL A 215 -15.48 -0.62 -2.42
C VAL A 215 -14.69 -1.02 -3.68
N LEU A 216 -13.65 -1.82 -3.49
CA LEU A 216 -12.84 -2.34 -4.60
C LEU A 216 -13.65 -3.31 -5.48
N PRO A 217 -13.31 -3.40 -6.77
CA PRO A 217 -13.89 -4.42 -7.65
C PRO A 217 -13.72 -5.83 -7.08
N GLY A 218 -14.80 -6.60 -7.07
CA GLY A 218 -14.81 -7.96 -6.53
C GLY A 218 -15.08 -8.05 -5.03
N VAL A 219 -15.12 -6.94 -4.30
CA VAL A 219 -15.46 -6.89 -2.88
C VAL A 219 -16.92 -6.46 -2.71
N GLN A 220 -17.62 -7.08 -1.78
CA GLN A 220 -18.97 -6.73 -1.35
C GLN A 220 -18.95 -6.33 0.12
N VAL A 221 -19.70 -5.29 0.47
CA VAL A 221 -19.84 -4.84 1.85
C VAL A 221 -21.31 -4.64 2.21
N GLN A 222 -21.62 -4.91 3.47
CA GLN A 222 -22.91 -4.60 4.09
C GLN A 222 -22.67 -3.99 5.47
N VAL A 223 -23.51 -3.05 5.86
CA VAL A 223 -23.56 -2.55 7.23
C VAL A 223 -24.74 -3.23 7.94
N ARG A 224 -24.49 -3.92 9.06
CA ARG A 224 -25.51 -4.68 9.77
C ARG A 224 -25.58 -4.26 11.23
N ASP A 225 -26.74 -4.45 11.83
CA ASP A 225 -26.92 -4.27 13.28
C ASP A 225 -26.44 -5.51 14.07
N SER A 226 -26.60 -5.47 15.39
CA SER A 226 -26.21 -6.57 16.28
C SER A 226 -27.02 -7.86 16.09
N ALA A 227 -28.19 -7.78 15.46
CA ALA A 227 -29.02 -8.93 15.10
C ALA A 227 -28.65 -9.50 13.71
N GLY A 228 -27.71 -8.87 12.99
CA GLY A 228 -27.26 -9.28 11.64
C GLY A 228 -28.17 -8.76 10.53
N VAL A 229 -29.13 -7.87 10.83
CA VAL A 229 -30.01 -7.28 9.82
C VAL A 229 -29.30 -6.11 9.13
N GLU A 230 -29.40 -6.04 7.81
CA GLU A 230 -28.81 -4.97 7.02
C GLU A 230 -29.42 -3.61 7.37
N ARG A 231 -28.56 -2.60 7.57
CA ARG A 231 -28.95 -1.24 7.91
C ARG A 231 -29.19 -0.41 6.67
N PRO A 232 -30.16 0.48 6.69
CA PRO A 232 -30.36 1.47 5.63
C PRO A 232 -29.12 2.36 5.43
N THR A 233 -28.96 2.88 4.20
CA THR A 233 -27.90 3.86 3.90
C THR A 233 -27.98 5.08 4.82
N GLY A 234 -26.85 5.48 5.38
CA GLY A 234 -26.72 6.59 6.33
C GLY A 234 -26.80 6.18 7.81
N GLU A 235 -27.09 4.91 8.09
CA GLU A 235 -27.10 4.39 9.45
C GLU A 235 -25.81 3.64 9.81
N SER A 236 -25.36 3.79 11.04
CA SER A 236 -24.16 3.11 11.55
C SER A 236 -24.44 1.66 11.93
N GLY A 237 -23.43 0.81 11.79
CA GLY A 237 -23.51 -0.60 12.17
C GLY A 237 -22.16 -1.31 12.02
N GLN A 238 -22.18 -2.63 12.14
CA GLN A 238 -21.01 -3.48 11.90
C GLN A 238 -20.80 -3.69 10.41
N LEU A 239 -19.57 -3.47 9.94
CA LEU A 239 -19.20 -3.72 8.55
C LEU A 239 -18.96 -5.21 8.32
N TRP A 240 -19.68 -5.79 7.38
CA TRP A 240 -19.51 -7.15 6.89
C TRP A 240 -18.90 -7.08 5.50
N VAL A 241 -17.86 -7.89 5.28
CA VAL A 241 -17.07 -7.88 4.04
C VAL A 241 -17.03 -9.28 3.45
N ARG A 242 -17.19 -9.37 2.13
CA ARG A 242 -17.02 -10.56 1.32
C ARG A 242 -16.24 -10.20 0.06
N GLY A 243 -15.20 -11.00 -0.28
CA GLY A 243 -14.35 -10.84 -1.47
C GLY A 243 -13.74 -12.16 -1.88
#